data_78914077ab9d7f9f5525851806aebdab
#
_entry.id   78914077ab9d7f9f5525851806aebdab
#
_cell.length_a   1.000
_cell.length_b   1.000
_cell.length_c   1.000
_cell.angle_alpha   90.00
_cell.angle_beta   90.00
_cell.angle_gamma   90.00
#
_symmetry.space_group_name_H-M   'P 1'
#
loop_
_entity.id
_entity.type
_entity.pdbx_description
1 polymer ?
#
loop_
_entity_poly.entity_id
_entity_poly.type
_entity_poly.pdbx_seq_one_letter_code
_entity_poly.pdbx_strand_id
1 'polypeptide(L)'
;MPKIMVVDDDKEFTSLYKEFLTMVGFEAVCENDSWKVMDLAPSVMPDVFLIDLMMPEPDGFKLCRMLRAEPNFKRTPIIIVTALNDMDSKLVAMGAGANDYLVKPFHIDELKTRINLLLERAT
;
A
#
# COMPACT_ATOMS: atom_id res chain seq x y z
N MET A 1 -13.40 9.78 -6.65
CA MET A 1 -11.93 9.64 -6.48
C MET A 1 -11.62 8.36 -5.71
N PRO A 2 -10.85 7.44 -6.27
CA PRO A 2 -10.40 6.28 -5.50
C PRO A 2 -9.58 6.72 -4.29
N LYS A 3 -9.76 6.00 -3.20
CA LYS A 3 -9.08 6.28 -1.94
C LYS A 3 -7.92 5.32 -1.74
N ILE A 4 -6.73 5.87 -1.54
CA ILE A 4 -5.49 5.11 -1.38
C ILE A 4 -5.00 5.29 0.05
N MET A 5 -4.81 4.18 0.77
CA MET A 5 -4.22 4.25 2.09
C MET A 5 -2.73 3.94 1.99
N VAL A 6 -1.90 4.91 2.37
CA VAL A 6 -0.45 4.81 2.30
C VAL A 6 0.10 4.53 3.68
N VAL A 7 0.81 3.42 3.83
CA VAL A 7 1.42 3.01 5.09
C VAL A 7 2.93 2.96 4.94
N ASP A 8 3.60 3.91 5.55
CA ASP A 8 5.06 4.05 5.50
C ASP A 8 5.48 4.87 6.72
N ASP A 9 6.48 4.43 7.46
CA ASP A 9 6.94 5.13 8.66
C ASP A 9 7.73 6.40 8.36
N ASP A 10 8.10 6.63 7.11
CA ASP A 10 8.78 7.83 6.66
C ASP A 10 7.78 8.95 6.37
N LYS A 11 7.73 9.95 7.26
CA LYS A 11 6.78 11.07 7.14
C LYS A 11 7.02 11.94 5.91
N GLU A 12 8.27 12.07 5.47
CA GLU A 12 8.58 12.83 4.26
C GLU A 12 8.02 12.12 3.04
N PHE A 13 8.18 10.80 2.97
CA PHE A 13 7.63 10.00 1.88
C PHE A 13 6.11 10.07 1.84
N THR A 14 5.43 9.92 2.97
CA THR A 14 3.97 9.94 2.96
C THR A 14 3.43 11.32 2.59
N SER A 15 4.10 12.40 3.00
CA SER A 15 3.73 13.75 2.57
C SER A 15 3.85 13.90 1.05
N LEU A 16 4.94 13.38 0.49
CA LEU A 16 5.18 13.42 -0.96
C LEU A 16 4.17 12.56 -1.73
N TYR A 17 3.87 11.35 -1.25
CA TYR A 17 2.85 10.48 -1.82
C TYR A 17 1.48 11.15 -1.85
N LYS A 18 1.11 11.78 -0.74
CA LYS A 18 -0.18 12.46 -0.66
C LYS A 18 -0.30 13.53 -1.73
N GLU A 19 0.76 14.32 -1.90
CA GLU A 19 0.80 15.37 -2.92
C GLU A 19 0.70 14.79 -4.33
N PHE A 20 1.52 13.79 -4.65
CA PHE A 20 1.53 13.18 -5.96
C PHE A 20 0.22 12.45 -6.29
N LEU A 21 -0.32 11.68 -5.35
CA LEU A 21 -1.56 10.96 -5.56
C LEU A 21 -2.73 11.91 -5.77
N THR A 22 -2.76 13.00 -5.01
CA THR A 22 -3.78 14.03 -5.18
C THR A 22 -3.71 14.65 -6.58
N MET A 23 -2.50 14.95 -7.06
CA MET A 23 -2.28 15.51 -8.38
C MET A 23 -2.80 14.63 -9.51
N VAL A 24 -2.70 13.31 -9.35
CA VAL A 24 -3.12 12.36 -10.39
C VAL A 24 -4.53 11.81 -10.19
N GLY A 25 -5.32 12.42 -9.29
CA GLY A 25 -6.74 12.15 -9.18
C GLY A 25 -7.16 11.16 -8.10
N PHE A 26 -6.30 10.87 -7.13
CA PHE A 26 -6.64 10.00 -6.01
C PHE A 26 -6.78 10.77 -4.71
N GLU A 27 -7.54 10.22 -3.77
CA GLU A 27 -7.56 10.68 -2.38
C GLU A 27 -6.58 9.84 -1.59
N ALA A 28 -5.62 10.45 -0.91
CA ALA A 28 -4.61 9.73 -0.13
C ALA A 28 -4.85 9.91 1.36
N VAL A 29 -4.86 8.79 2.08
CA VAL A 29 -4.88 8.75 3.55
C VAL A 29 -3.59 8.09 3.99
N CYS A 30 -2.75 8.81 4.73
CA CYS A 30 -1.43 8.34 5.12
C CYS A 30 -1.38 7.98 6.60
N GLU A 31 -0.76 6.85 6.91
CA GLU A 31 -0.51 6.40 8.27
C GLU A 31 0.97 6.03 8.41
N ASN A 32 1.64 6.64 9.37
CA ASN A 32 3.07 6.41 9.63
C ASN A 32 3.32 5.36 10.72
N ASP A 33 2.29 4.97 11.46
CA ASP A 33 2.37 3.96 12.50
C ASP A 33 1.56 2.74 12.07
N SER A 34 2.27 1.66 11.73
CA SER A 34 1.63 0.44 11.21
C SER A 34 0.68 -0.22 12.22
N TRP A 35 0.90 -0.02 13.53
CA TRP A 35 -0.01 -0.53 14.55
C TRP A 35 -1.41 0.08 14.47
N LYS A 36 -1.53 1.30 13.94
CA LYS A 36 -2.82 2.00 13.84
C LYS A 36 -3.63 1.60 12.64
N VAL A 37 -3.03 0.93 11.67
CA VAL A 37 -3.69 0.62 10.38
C VAL A 37 -4.94 -0.24 10.58
N MET A 38 -4.85 -1.30 11.38
CA MET A 38 -5.98 -2.20 11.58
C MET A 38 -7.17 -1.52 12.25
N ASP A 39 -6.91 -0.53 13.10
CA ASP A 39 -7.98 0.25 13.76
C ASP A 39 -8.59 1.29 12.81
N LEU A 40 -7.78 1.89 11.95
CA LEU A 40 -8.22 2.97 11.07
C LEU A 40 -8.83 2.49 9.76
N ALA A 41 -8.31 1.41 9.20
CA ALA A 41 -8.70 0.94 7.87
C ALA A 41 -10.21 0.68 7.73
N PRO A 42 -10.91 0.11 8.73
CA PRO A 42 -12.36 -0.10 8.60
C PRO A 42 -13.17 1.18 8.42
N SER A 43 -12.74 2.29 9.01
CA SER A 43 -13.42 3.58 8.84
C SER A 43 -13.01 4.29 7.55
N VAL A 44 -11.79 4.06 7.08
CA VAL A 44 -11.28 4.64 5.84
C VAL A 44 -11.84 3.90 4.62
N MET A 45 -11.90 2.58 4.67
CA MET A 45 -12.32 1.71 3.55
C MET A 45 -11.61 2.08 2.27
N PRO A 46 -10.27 1.95 2.22
CA PRO A 46 -9.52 2.33 1.02
C PRO A 46 -9.81 1.39 -0.14
N ASP A 47 -9.61 1.89 -1.34
CA ASP A 47 -9.72 1.10 -2.57
C ASP A 47 -8.41 0.34 -2.88
N VAL A 48 -7.29 0.87 -2.42
CA VAL A 48 -5.95 0.26 -2.56
C VAL A 48 -5.11 0.62 -1.34
N PHE A 49 -4.30 -0.34 -0.89
CA PHE A 49 -3.25 -0.10 0.11
C PHE A 49 -1.89 0.01 -0.59
N LEU A 50 -1.09 1.00 -0.20
CA LEU A 50 0.33 1.07 -0.53
C LEU A 50 1.10 0.86 0.77
N ILE A 51 1.91 -0.19 0.85
CA ILE A 51 2.55 -0.59 2.11
C ILE A 51 4.04 -0.78 1.90
N ASP A 52 4.89 -0.11 2.71
CA ASP A 52 6.32 -0.40 2.75
C ASP A 52 6.57 -1.65 3.60
N LEU A 53 7.59 -2.42 3.22
CA LEU A 53 8.02 -3.60 3.97
C LEU A 53 8.84 -3.22 5.21
N MET A 54 9.69 -2.20 5.08
CA MET A 54 10.65 -1.83 6.12
C MET A 54 10.06 -0.83 7.09
N MET A 55 9.35 -1.34 8.07
CA MET A 55 8.73 -0.54 9.14
C MET A 55 8.95 -1.25 10.48
N PRO A 56 8.89 -0.52 11.62
CA PRO A 56 8.77 -1.17 12.93
C PRO A 56 7.56 -2.09 12.96
N GLU A 57 7.52 -3.04 13.88
CA GLU A 57 6.42 -4.00 14.00
C GLU A 57 5.05 -3.32 14.09
N PRO A 58 4.01 -3.85 13.39
CA PRO A 58 4.11 -4.91 12.40
C PRO A 58 4.77 -4.41 11.11
N ASP A 59 5.73 -5.18 10.58
CA ASP A 59 6.34 -4.84 9.29
C ASP A 59 5.34 -5.02 8.14
N GLY A 60 5.75 -4.67 6.92
CA GLY A 60 4.84 -4.73 5.77
C GLY A 60 4.36 -6.14 5.43
N PHE A 61 5.21 -7.15 5.60
CA PHE A 61 4.81 -8.55 5.37
C PHE A 61 3.70 -8.96 6.34
N LYS A 62 3.91 -8.70 7.61
CA LYS A 62 2.96 -9.04 8.66
C LYS A 62 1.65 -8.28 8.51
N LEU A 63 1.74 -6.96 8.22
CA LEU A 63 0.55 -6.14 8.01
C LEU A 63 -0.27 -6.65 6.83
N CYS A 64 0.38 -7.05 5.74
CA CYS A 64 -0.30 -7.62 4.59
C CYS A 64 -1.10 -8.87 4.98
N ARG A 65 -0.49 -9.78 5.73
CA ARG A 65 -1.18 -10.97 6.23
C ARG A 65 -2.35 -10.63 7.15
N MET A 66 -2.17 -9.64 8.02
CA MET A 66 -3.23 -9.18 8.92
C MET A 66 -4.42 -8.62 8.16
N LEU A 67 -4.18 -7.82 7.13
CA LEU A 67 -5.24 -7.28 6.28
C LEU A 67 -5.97 -8.39 5.53
N ARG A 68 -5.24 -9.38 5.01
CA ARG A 68 -5.87 -10.49 4.29
C ARG A 68 -6.72 -11.39 5.19
N ALA A 69 -6.45 -11.41 6.48
CA ALA A 69 -7.26 -12.15 7.45
C ALA A 69 -8.58 -11.43 7.78
N GLU A 70 -8.68 -10.13 7.48
CA GLU A 70 -9.90 -9.36 7.72
C GLU A 70 -10.87 -9.51 6.55
N PRO A 71 -12.14 -9.89 6.79
CA PRO A 71 -13.11 -10.05 5.70
C PRO A 71 -13.28 -8.80 4.84
N ASN A 72 -13.22 -7.61 5.44
CA ASN A 72 -13.37 -6.34 4.73
C ASN A 72 -12.25 -6.08 3.72
N PHE A 73 -11.06 -6.66 3.93
CA PHE A 73 -9.87 -6.38 3.11
C PHE A 73 -9.32 -7.61 2.40
N LYS A 74 -10.07 -8.69 2.41
CA LYS A 74 -9.64 -9.95 1.79
C LYS A 74 -9.29 -9.78 0.32
N ARG A 75 -9.97 -8.87 -0.38
CA ARG A 75 -9.79 -8.64 -1.82
C ARG A 75 -9.31 -7.24 -2.17
N THR A 76 -9.13 -6.37 -1.19
CA THR A 76 -8.65 -5.02 -1.45
C THR A 76 -7.23 -5.10 -2.01
N PRO A 77 -6.94 -4.49 -3.17
CA PRO A 77 -5.60 -4.52 -3.73
C PRO A 77 -4.55 -3.95 -2.78
N ILE A 78 -3.40 -4.63 -2.72
CA ILE A 78 -2.24 -4.19 -1.94
C ILE A 78 -1.05 -4.12 -2.89
N ILE A 79 -0.43 -2.95 -2.96
CA ILE A 79 0.84 -2.74 -3.65
C ILE A 79 1.92 -2.54 -2.59
N ILE A 80 2.94 -3.37 -2.63
CA ILE A 80 4.13 -3.16 -1.79
C ILE A 80 5.01 -2.13 -2.50
N VAL A 81 5.43 -1.08 -1.78
CA VAL A 81 6.29 -0.01 -2.28
C VAL A 81 7.48 0.11 -1.33
N THR A 82 8.64 -0.37 -1.74
CA THR A 82 9.79 -0.52 -0.85
C THR A 82 11.11 -0.34 -1.59
N ALA A 83 12.17 -0.03 -0.83
CA ALA A 83 13.54 0.03 -1.38
C ALA A 83 14.15 -1.36 -1.61
N LEU A 84 13.55 -2.42 -1.06
CA LEU A 84 14.06 -3.79 -1.24
C LEU A 84 13.78 -4.29 -2.66
N ASN A 85 14.81 -4.68 -3.38
CA ASN A 85 14.70 -5.12 -4.76
C ASN A 85 15.06 -6.59 -4.98
N ASP A 86 15.27 -7.35 -3.91
CA ASP A 86 15.65 -8.75 -3.99
C ASP A 86 14.43 -9.65 -4.26
N MET A 87 14.70 -10.76 -4.95
CA MET A 87 13.64 -11.69 -5.33
C MET A 87 12.96 -12.33 -4.13
N ASP A 88 13.69 -12.63 -3.07
CA ASP A 88 13.13 -13.27 -1.89
C ASP A 88 12.08 -12.38 -1.21
N SER A 89 12.38 -11.09 -1.05
CA SER A 89 11.41 -10.13 -0.50
C SER A 89 10.15 -10.06 -1.34
N LYS A 90 10.31 -10.04 -2.66
CA LYS A 90 9.17 -10.01 -3.58
C LYS A 90 8.31 -11.27 -3.44
N LEU A 91 8.93 -12.44 -3.40
CA LEU A 91 8.21 -13.70 -3.26
C LEU A 91 7.46 -13.79 -1.92
N VAL A 92 8.11 -13.36 -0.83
CA VAL A 92 7.46 -13.36 0.49
C VAL A 92 6.28 -12.40 0.52
N ALA A 93 6.42 -11.21 -0.08
CA ALA A 93 5.34 -10.23 -0.13
C ALA A 93 4.13 -10.75 -0.92
N MET A 94 4.38 -11.35 -2.08
CA MET A 94 3.31 -11.93 -2.90
C MET A 94 2.65 -13.10 -2.17
N GLY A 95 3.43 -13.92 -1.48
CA GLY A 95 2.91 -15.02 -0.64
C GLY A 95 2.11 -14.54 0.56
N ALA A 96 2.39 -13.33 1.06
CA ALA A 96 1.63 -12.72 2.14
C ALA A 96 0.30 -12.11 1.66
N GLY A 97 0.08 -12.03 0.36
CA GLY A 97 -1.17 -11.58 -0.23
C GLY A 97 -1.11 -10.27 -0.99
N ALA A 98 0.09 -9.73 -1.25
CA ALA A 98 0.25 -8.53 -2.07
C ALA A 98 -0.13 -8.82 -3.53
N ASN A 99 -0.66 -7.82 -4.22
CA ASN A 99 -1.06 -7.94 -5.63
C ASN A 99 0.02 -7.42 -6.56
N ASP A 100 0.89 -6.54 -6.09
CA ASP A 100 1.96 -5.96 -6.90
C ASP A 100 3.11 -5.50 -6.01
N TYR A 101 4.24 -5.23 -6.63
CA TYR A 101 5.48 -4.89 -5.94
C TYR A 101 6.22 -3.82 -6.74
N LEU A 102 6.47 -2.67 -6.13
CA LEU A 102 7.13 -1.54 -6.78
C LEU A 102 8.34 -1.11 -5.98
N VAL A 103 9.49 -1.03 -6.63
CA VAL A 103 10.76 -0.69 -5.98
C VAL A 103 11.02 0.81 -6.02
N LYS A 104 11.36 1.40 -4.88
CA LYS A 104 11.78 2.81 -4.79
C LYS A 104 13.22 2.95 -5.33
N PRO A 105 13.56 4.02 -6.01
CA PRO A 105 12.68 5.09 -6.50
C PRO A 105 11.90 4.67 -7.74
N PHE A 106 10.71 5.22 -7.91
CA PHE A 106 9.85 4.95 -9.08
C PHE A 106 9.30 6.27 -9.62
N HIS A 107 8.78 6.24 -10.85
CA HIS A 107 8.05 7.38 -11.41
C HIS A 107 6.59 7.32 -10.98
N ILE A 108 6.00 8.48 -10.69
CA ILE A 108 4.59 8.55 -10.26
C ILE A 108 3.64 7.95 -11.30
N ASP A 109 3.98 8.10 -12.60
CA ASP A 109 3.17 7.52 -13.67
C ASP A 109 3.11 6.00 -13.61
N GLU A 110 4.21 5.35 -13.21
CA GLU A 110 4.23 3.90 -13.01
C GLU A 110 3.30 3.48 -11.88
N LEU A 111 3.35 4.19 -10.76
CA LEU A 111 2.46 3.92 -9.63
C LEU A 111 1.00 4.12 -10.02
N LYS A 112 0.69 5.23 -10.69
CA LYS A 112 -0.66 5.51 -11.18
C LYS A 112 -1.17 4.39 -12.09
N THR A 113 -0.35 3.93 -13.01
CA THR A 113 -0.71 2.86 -13.95
C THR A 113 -1.04 1.58 -13.20
N ARG A 114 -0.21 1.21 -12.22
CA ARG A 114 -0.41 -0.02 -11.44
C ARG A 114 -1.66 0.07 -10.57
N ILE A 115 -1.92 1.22 -9.95
CA ILE A 115 -3.15 1.44 -9.17
C ILE A 115 -4.37 1.27 -10.07
N ASN A 116 -4.39 1.92 -11.22
CA ASN A 116 -5.53 1.86 -12.14
C ASN A 116 -5.79 0.45 -12.65
N LEU A 117 -4.74 -0.32 -12.97
CA LEU A 117 -4.89 -1.70 -13.39
C LEU A 117 -5.54 -2.57 -12.31
N LEU A 118 -5.14 -2.39 -11.06
CA LEU A 118 -5.71 -3.16 -9.96
C LEU A 118 -7.15 -2.74 -9.67
N LEU A 119 -7.48 -1.46 -9.78
CA LEU A 119 -8.85 -0.96 -9.61
C LEU A 119 -9.78 -1.52 -10.69
N GLU A 120 -9.31 -1.61 -11.94
CA GLU A 120 -10.08 -2.21 -13.03
C GLU A 120 -10.40 -3.68 -12.76
N ARG A 121 -9.43 -4.44 -12.24
CA ARG A 121 -9.60 -5.87 -11.91
C ARG A 121 -10.53 -6.08 -10.72
N ALA A 122 -10.63 -5.11 -9.83
CA ALA A 122 -11.46 -5.20 -8.63
C ALA A 122 -12.94 -4.93 -8.90
N THR A 123 -13.28 -4.38 -10.07
CA THR A 123 -14.68 -4.11 -10.46
C THR A 123 -15.30 -5.26 -11.33
#